data_5fb05d6f2347dd98b32f06556fcce514
#
_entry.id   5fb05d6f2347dd98b32f06556fcce514
#
_cell.length_a   1.000
_cell.length_b   1.000
_cell.length_c   1.000
_cell.angle_alpha   90.00
_cell.angle_beta   90.00
_cell.angle_gamma   90.00
#
_symmetry.space_group_name_H-M   'P 1'
#
loop_
_entity.id
_entity.type
_entity.pdbx_description
1 polymer ?
#
loop_
_entity_poly.entity_id
_entity_poly.type
_entity_poly.pdbx_seq_one_letter_code
_entity_poly.pdbx_strand_id
1 'polypeptide(L)'
;MIMKRFYHAILACGVFAAVVAAVSCTKDATGGGGGGYNGEPEVNHDMDGILRRNYLWNEEYATLSPDFGLPYDEFLGDVLMRMKTNDLDKKFRNGRWQLYSNIQRLSPVSRVALSADIDSQFPKEPVYGFGIVSLAIISYTDNGGAETGQYGFAVMAVYPDSPMARAGLGRGTIINQVDGQWITAGNLNTVYSKLLAPNGAATLSVADNQGGFGVSEHKLTAELIYENPVLYRDVLEYGEHKIGYLVYASFDAAFDGELLDALQAFKDAGINDLILDLRLNGGGYVMSSRMLASCI
;
A
#
# COMPACT_ATOMS: atom_id res chain seq x y z
N MET A 1 -30.61 -2.66 29.73
CA MET A 1 -31.19 -2.49 28.38
C MET A 1 -30.05 -2.10 27.46
N ILE A 2 -29.51 -3.10 26.71
CA ILE A 2 -28.25 -2.97 25.95
C ILE A 2 -28.57 -2.28 24.63
N MET A 3 -28.12 -1.05 24.45
CA MET A 3 -28.24 -0.30 23.21
C MET A 3 -27.21 -0.79 22.19
N LYS A 4 -27.63 -1.51 21.16
CA LYS A 4 -26.79 -1.81 19.99
C LYS A 4 -26.68 -0.55 19.13
N ARG A 5 -25.51 0.07 19.10
CA ARG A 5 -25.20 1.15 18.16
C ARG A 5 -24.62 0.54 16.88
N PHE A 6 -25.26 0.82 15.77
CA PHE A 6 -24.76 0.49 14.43
C PHE A 6 -23.85 1.62 13.96
N TYR A 7 -22.60 1.29 13.71
CA TYR A 7 -21.65 2.20 13.06
C TYR A 7 -21.71 1.99 11.54
N HIS A 8 -22.02 3.04 10.81
CA HIS A 8 -21.83 3.06 9.37
C HIS A 8 -20.43 3.63 9.10
N ALA A 9 -19.48 2.77 8.79
CA ALA A 9 -18.18 3.19 8.29
C ALA A 9 -18.33 3.58 6.83
N ILE A 10 -18.30 4.87 6.53
CA ILE A 10 -18.12 5.35 5.17
C ILE A 10 -16.64 5.25 4.87
N LEU A 11 -16.25 4.23 4.12
CA LEU A 11 -14.90 4.08 3.59
C LEU A 11 -14.72 5.12 2.48
N ALA A 12 -14.40 6.36 2.87
CA ALA A 12 -13.91 7.35 1.91
C ALA A 12 -12.47 6.97 1.56
N CYS A 13 -12.29 6.18 0.50
CA CYS A 13 -11.00 6.03 -0.15
C CYS A 13 -10.57 7.41 -0.64
N GLY A 14 -9.74 8.07 0.15
CA GLY A 14 -9.06 9.29 -0.26
C GLY A 14 -8.18 8.97 -1.46
N VAL A 15 -8.64 9.39 -2.63
CA VAL A 15 -7.82 9.41 -3.85
C VAL A 15 -6.76 10.47 -3.61
N PHE A 16 -5.59 10.07 -3.14
CA PHE A 16 -4.39 10.88 -3.24
C PHE A 16 -4.06 11.00 -4.73
N ALA A 17 -4.37 12.16 -5.30
CA ALA A 17 -3.84 12.55 -6.58
C ALA A 17 -2.33 12.78 -6.40
N ALA A 18 -1.53 11.74 -6.55
CA ALA A 18 -0.12 11.89 -6.82
C ALA A 18 -0.01 12.68 -8.13
N VAL A 19 0.47 13.90 -8.03
CA VAL A 19 0.90 14.68 -9.19
C VAL A 19 2.13 13.96 -9.74
N VAL A 20 1.91 12.99 -10.60
CA VAL A 20 2.94 12.45 -11.45
C VAL A 20 3.19 13.52 -12.51
N ALA A 21 4.29 14.24 -12.35
CA ALA A 21 4.84 15.05 -13.43
C ALA A 21 5.03 14.11 -14.63
N ALA A 22 4.18 14.27 -15.62
CA ALA A 22 4.32 13.60 -16.89
C ALA A 22 5.59 14.15 -17.54
N VAL A 23 6.70 13.44 -17.40
CA VAL A 23 7.84 13.61 -18.30
C VAL A 23 7.39 13.04 -19.62
N SER A 24 6.96 13.95 -20.49
CA SER A 24 6.75 13.68 -21.92
C SER A 24 8.08 13.23 -22.49
N CYS A 25 8.21 11.95 -22.77
CA CYS A 25 9.27 11.47 -23.65
C CYS A 25 8.96 11.92 -25.07
N THR A 26 9.49 13.06 -25.47
CA THR A 26 9.66 13.40 -26.87
C THR A 26 10.58 12.37 -27.50
N LYS A 27 10.14 11.78 -28.61
CA LYS A 27 10.98 11.01 -29.53
C LYS A 27 12.08 11.92 -30.06
N ASP A 28 13.27 11.82 -29.53
CA ASP A 28 14.47 12.26 -30.22
C ASP A 28 15.16 11.04 -30.81
N ALA A 29 14.88 10.87 -32.12
CA ALA A 29 15.65 10.00 -32.95
C ALA A 29 16.94 10.74 -33.36
N THR A 30 18.08 10.36 -32.77
CA THR A 30 19.37 10.41 -33.47
C THR A 30 20.43 9.62 -32.72
N GLY A 31 20.87 8.57 -33.37
CA GLY A 31 22.31 8.29 -33.54
C GLY A 31 23.05 7.47 -32.54
N GLY A 32 23.32 6.23 -32.86
CA GLY A 32 24.66 5.68 -32.64
C GLY A 32 24.80 4.48 -31.72
N GLY A 33 25.01 3.30 -32.30
CA GLY A 33 25.82 2.28 -31.64
C GLY A 33 25.12 0.98 -31.29
N GLY A 34 25.00 0.11 -32.25
CA GLY A 34 25.20 -1.31 -32.36
C GLY A 34 25.03 -2.17 -31.08
N GLY A 35 23.98 -2.92 -31.08
CA GLY A 35 23.75 -4.08 -30.25
C GLY A 35 22.35 -4.59 -30.54
N GLY A 36 22.16 -5.26 -31.68
CA GLY A 36 20.89 -5.89 -32.01
C GLY A 36 20.56 -6.90 -30.93
N TYR A 37 19.56 -6.61 -30.11
CA TYR A 37 18.91 -7.59 -29.28
C TYR A 37 17.99 -8.43 -30.16
N ASN A 38 18.50 -9.58 -30.61
CA ASN A 38 17.72 -10.62 -31.28
C ASN A 38 16.77 -11.36 -30.32
N GLY A 39 16.41 -10.74 -29.19
CA GLY A 39 15.71 -11.40 -28.12
C GLY A 39 14.25 -10.98 -27.90
N GLU A 40 13.70 -10.10 -28.72
CA GLU A 40 12.30 -9.67 -28.53
C GLU A 40 11.27 -10.79 -28.77
N PRO A 41 11.41 -11.66 -29.78
CA PRO A 41 10.52 -12.81 -29.94
C PRO A 41 10.60 -13.80 -28.76
N GLU A 42 11.77 -14.00 -28.16
CA GLU A 42 11.95 -14.88 -27.02
C GLU A 42 11.21 -14.35 -25.78
N VAL A 43 11.32 -13.05 -25.51
CA VAL A 43 10.56 -12.40 -24.43
C VAL A 43 9.05 -12.52 -24.65
N ASN A 44 8.58 -12.37 -25.89
CA ASN A 44 7.16 -12.51 -26.24
C ASN A 44 6.68 -13.95 -26.03
N HIS A 45 7.49 -14.95 -26.34
CA HIS A 45 7.17 -16.36 -26.07
C HIS A 45 7.10 -16.65 -24.56
N ASP A 46 8.00 -16.09 -23.78
CA ASP A 46 7.97 -16.22 -22.31
C ASP A 46 6.70 -15.58 -21.72
N MET A 47 6.36 -14.36 -22.19
CA MET A 47 5.10 -13.70 -21.79
C MET A 47 3.87 -14.54 -22.19
N ASP A 48 3.82 -15.07 -23.41
CA ASP A 48 2.74 -15.96 -23.85
C ASP A 48 2.60 -17.16 -22.92
N GLY A 49 3.72 -17.78 -22.57
CA GLY A 49 3.74 -18.90 -21.63
C GLY A 49 3.22 -18.53 -20.24
N ILE A 50 3.53 -17.34 -19.75
CA ILE A 50 3.03 -16.84 -18.45
C ILE A 50 1.53 -16.54 -18.53
N LEU A 51 1.10 -15.81 -19.57
CA LEU A 51 -0.29 -15.42 -19.74
C LEU A 51 -1.22 -16.64 -19.88
N ARG A 52 -0.80 -17.66 -20.61
CA ARG A 52 -1.58 -18.91 -20.76
C ARG A 52 -1.73 -19.68 -19.46
N ARG A 53 -0.79 -19.59 -18.53
CA ARG A 53 -0.83 -20.35 -17.27
C ARG A 53 -1.39 -19.56 -16.10
N ASN A 54 -1.08 -18.28 -16.01
CA ASN A 54 -1.21 -17.51 -14.77
C ASN A 54 -2.09 -16.26 -14.89
N TYR A 55 -2.47 -15.85 -16.11
CA TYR A 55 -3.32 -14.68 -16.28
C TYR A 55 -4.75 -15.00 -15.83
N LEU A 56 -5.41 -14.07 -15.15
CA LEU A 56 -6.78 -14.30 -14.61
C LEU A 56 -7.79 -14.69 -15.71
N TRP A 57 -7.59 -14.20 -16.91
CA TRP A 57 -8.44 -14.51 -18.08
C TRP A 57 -7.69 -15.40 -19.09
N ASN A 58 -6.92 -16.36 -18.59
CA ASN A 58 -6.09 -17.25 -19.42
C ASN A 58 -6.91 -18.13 -20.39
N GLU A 59 -8.16 -18.47 -20.07
CA GLU A 59 -9.03 -19.22 -20.95
C GLU A 59 -9.34 -18.43 -22.24
N GLU A 60 -9.74 -17.15 -22.09
CA GLU A 60 -9.92 -16.28 -23.25
C GLU A 60 -8.60 -16.03 -23.98
N TYR A 61 -7.53 -15.74 -23.22
CA TYR A 61 -6.21 -15.54 -23.80
C TYR A 61 -5.76 -16.73 -24.66
N ALA A 62 -6.02 -17.96 -24.24
CA ALA A 62 -5.65 -19.17 -24.97
C ALA A 62 -6.32 -19.27 -26.37
N THR A 63 -7.41 -18.53 -26.59
CA THR A 63 -8.09 -18.50 -27.91
C THR A 63 -7.43 -17.51 -28.88
N LEU A 64 -6.53 -16.65 -28.41
CA LEU A 64 -5.86 -15.66 -29.25
C LEU A 64 -4.67 -16.26 -30.01
N SER A 65 -4.39 -15.68 -31.16
CA SER A 65 -3.18 -15.92 -31.93
C SER A 65 -2.29 -14.67 -31.83
N PRO A 66 -1.28 -14.68 -30.93
CA PRO A 66 -0.40 -13.54 -30.73
C PRO A 66 0.56 -13.35 -31.90
N ASP A 67 0.97 -12.11 -32.16
CA ASP A 67 2.05 -11.79 -33.10
C ASP A 67 3.37 -11.64 -32.33
N PHE A 68 4.20 -12.66 -32.36
CA PHE A 68 5.49 -12.68 -31.66
C PHE A 68 6.54 -11.76 -32.27
N GLY A 69 6.29 -11.20 -33.49
CA GLY A 69 7.18 -10.28 -34.16
C GLY A 69 7.11 -8.84 -33.66
N LEU A 70 6.12 -8.52 -32.80
CA LEU A 70 5.97 -7.19 -32.22
C LEU A 70 7.07 -6.90 -31.19
N PRO A 71 7.41 -5.62 -30.96
CA PRO A 71 8.13 -5.20 -29.75
C PRO A 71 7.41 -5.71 -28.50
N TYR A 72 8.15 -6.10 -27.46
CA TYR A 72 7.58 -6.78 -26.28
C TYR A 72 6.50 -5.94 -25.53
N ASP A 73 6.63 -4.63 -25.51
CA ASP A 73 5.66 -3.69 -24.92
C ASP A 73 4.40 -3.54 -25.78
N GLU A 74 4.55 -3.54 -27.11
CA GLU A 74 3.44 -3.56 -28.05
C GLU A 74 2.74 -4.93 -28.05
N PHE A 75 3.49 -6.03 -27.95
CA PHE A 75 2.96 -7.39 -27.87
C PHE A 75 1.95 -7.56 -26.73
N LEU A 76 2.34 -7.17 -25.51
CA LEU A 76 1.45 -7.27 -24.35
C LEU A 76 0.21 -6.40 -24.55
N GLY A 77 0.38 -5.18 -25.02
CA GLY A 77 -0.71 -4.25 -25.30
C GLY A 77 -1.69 -4.79 -26.33
N ASP A 78 -1.17 -5.34 -27.45
CA ASP A 78 -1.98 -5.90 -28.53
C ASP A 78 -2.87 -7.05 -28.02
N VAL A 79 -2.29 -8.03 -27.35
CA VAL A 79 -3.06 -9.22 -26.91
C VAL A 79 -4.11 -8.85 -25.87
N LEU A 80 -3.79 -8.02 -24.88
CA LEU A 80 -4.73 -7.65 -23.82
C LEU A 80 -5.86 -6.75 -24.32
N MET A 81 -5.59 -5.91 -25.31
CA MET A 81 -6.62 -5.05 -25.92
C MET A 81 -7.60 -5.80 -26.79
N ARG A 82 -7.20 -6.91 -27.41
CA ARG A 82 -8.08 -7.78 -28.21
C ARG A 82 -9.04 -8.65 -27.37
N MET A 83 -8.73 -8.85 -26.09
CA MET A 83 -9.59 -9.59 -25.16
C MET A 83 -10.88 -8.81 -24.86
N LYS A 84 -11.96 -9.52 -24.55
CA LYS A 84 -13.30 -8.94 -24.34
C LYS A 84 -13.75 -9.03 -22.88
N THR A 85 -13.27 -10.02 -22.15
CA THR A 85 -13.72 -10.30 -20.77
C THR A 85 -12.79 -9.72 -19.68
N ASN A 86 -11.63 -9.15 -20.06
CA ASN A 86 -10.65 -8.62 -19.14
C ASN A 86 -10.95 -7.16 -18.71
N ASP A 87 -12.20 -6.85 -18.40
CA ASP A 87 -12.65 -5.49 -18.07
C ASP A 87 -12.01 -4.94 -16.79
N LEU A 88 -11.57 -5.82 -15.89
CA LEU A 88 -10.86 -5.40 -14.67
C LEU A 88 -9.39 -5.04 -14.92
N ASP A 89 -8.81 -5.48 -16.06
CA ASP A 89 -7.43 -5.16 -16.45
C ASP A 89 -7.33 -3.96 -17.39
N LYS A 90 -8.45 -3.38 -17.79
CA LYS A 90 -8.45 -2.20 -18.66
C LYS A 90 -9.52 -1.19 -18.26
N LYS A 91 -9.22 0.09 -18.49
CA LYS A 91 -10.13 1.19 -18.19
C LYS A 91 -10.13 2.22 -19.30
N PHE A 92 -11.33 2.67 -19.69
CA PHE A 92 -11.47 3.76 -20.63
C PHE A 92 -11.37 5.10 -19.90
N ARG A 93 -10.34 5.91 -20.22
CA ARG A 93 -10.13 7.24 -19.66
C ARG A 93 -9.62 8.19 -20.73
N ASN A 94 -10.10 9.45 -20.72
CA ASN A 94 -9.64 10.51 -21.61
C ASN A 94 -9.67 10.10 -23.10
N GLY A 95 -10.74 9.39 -23.52
CA GLY A 95 -10.92 8.98 -24.91
C GLY A 95 -10.09 7.78 -25.36
N ARG A 96 -9.38 7.10 -24.48
CA ARG A 96 -8.57 5.90 -24.79
C ARG A 96 -8.64 4.83 -23.71
N TRP A 97 -8.40 3.60 -24.11
CA TRP A 97 -8.20 2.48 -23.18
C TRP A 97 -6.81 2.55 -22.55
N GLN A 98 -6.75 2.25 -21.27
CA GLN A 98 -5.52 2.08 -20.50
C GLN A 98 -5.54 0.68 -19.89
N LEU A 99 -4.43 -0.03 -20.00
CA LEU A 99 -4.23 -1.33 -19.36
C LEU A 99 -3.62 -1.12 -17.96
N TYR A 100 -4.00 -1.96 -17.02
CA TYR A 100 -3.36 -2.04 -15.72
C TYR A 100 -2.14 -2.96 -15.77
N SER A 101 -2.24 -4.10 -16.50
CA SER A 101 -1.07 -4.93 -16.78
C SER A 101 -0.13 -4.22 -17.74
N ASN A 102 1.13 -4.14 -17.37
CA ASN A 102 2.18 -3.55 -18.20
C ASN A 102 3.49 -4.33 -18.08
N ILE A 103 4.38 -4.11 -19.01
CA ILE A 103 5.75 -4.62 -18.99
C ILE A 103 6.72 -3.44 -19.06
N GLN A 104 7.78 -3.50 -18.26
CA GLN A 104 8.81 -2.48 -18.26
C GLN A 104 10.17 -3.12 -18.43
N ARG A 105 11.02 -2.51 -19.28
CA ARG A 105 12.41 -2.90 -19.36
C ARG A 105 13.13 -2.39 -18.11
N LEU A 106 13.69 -3.30 -17.34
CA LEU A 106 14.57 -2.90 -16.26
C LEU A 106 15.88 -2.39 -16.85
N SER A 107 16.27 -1.17 -16.49
CA SER A 107 17.59 -0.67 -16.81
C SER A 107 18.66 -1.58 -16.14
N PRO A 108 19.89 -1.63 -16.68
CA PRO A 108 20.98 -2.38 -16.04
C PRO A 108 21.22 -1.97 -14.58
N VAL A 109 20.96 -0.71 -14.24
CA VAL A 109 21.01 -0.17 -12.85
C VAL A 109 20.00 -0.87 -11.95
N SER A 110 18.81 -1.20 -12.47
CA SER A 110 17.78 -1.93 -11.70
C SER A 110 18.17 -3.39 -11.39
N ARG A 111 19.13 -3.97 -12.12
CA ARG A 111 19.66 -5.32 -11.86
C ARG A 111 20.75 -5.32 -10.79
N VAL A 112 21.51 -4.22 -10.68
CA VAL A 112 22.56 -4.06 -9.66
C VAL A 112 21.95 -3.77 -8.29
N ALA A 113 20.78 -3.16 -8.22
CA ALA A 113 20.06 -2.86 -6.98
C ALA A 113 19.50 -4.09 -6.23
N LEU A 114 19.62 -5.29 -6.82
CA LEU A 114 19.31 -6.56 -6.13
C LEU A 114 20.52 -7.11 -5.33
N SER A 115 21.66 -6.41 -5.35
CA SER A 115 22.87 -6.81 -4.61
C SER A 115 23.39 -5.65 -3.76
N ALA A 116 23.36 -5.81 -2.48
CA ALA A 116 24.21 -5.20 -1.43
C ALA A 116 24.22 -3.66 -1.23
N ASP A 117 23.58 -2.83 -2.06
CA ASP A 117 23.67 -1.36 -1.97
C ASP A 117 22.31 -0.63 -2.01
N ILE A 118 21.24 -1.33 -1.60
CA ILE A 118 19.87 -0.75 -1.55
C ILE A 118 19.85 0.44 -0.58
N ASP A 119 20.50 0.32 0.56
CA ASP A 119 20.54 1.34 1.62
C ASP A 119 21.18 2.66 1.17
N SER A 120 22.10 2.62 0.18
CA SER A 120 22.74 3.85 -0.31
C SER A 120 21.91 4.62 -1.35
N GLN A 121 21.02 3.92 -2.07
CA GLN A 121 20.14 4.53 -3.08
C GLN A 121 18.82 5.04 -2.50
N PHE A 122 18.37 4.42 -1.41
CA PHE A 122 17.13 4.77 -0.71
C PHE A 122 17.42 4.94 0.78
N PRO A 123 17.96 6.11 1.18
CA PRO A 123 18.29 6.33 2.59
C PRO A 123 17.01 6.35 3.44
N LYS A 124 17.10 5.72 4.62
CA LYS A 124 16.03 5.80 5.62
C LYS A 124 16.06 7.18 6.25
N GLU A 125 15.08 7.98 5.95
CA GLU A 125 14.94 9.30 6.56
C GLU A 125 13.87 9.25 7.66
N PRO A 126 14.19 9.73 8.88
CA PRO A 126 13.20 9.79 9.93
C PRO A 126 12.20 10.92 9.66
N VAL A 127 10.94 10.65 9.93
CA VAL A 127 9.83 11.62 9.81
C VAL A 127 9.41 12.07 11.20
N TYR A 128 9.14 13.36 11.34
CA TYR A 128 8.66 13.91 12.60
C TYR A 128 7.15 13.68 12.72
N GLY A 129 6.72 12.89 13.72
CA GLY A 129 5.32 12.45 13.79
C GLY A 129 4.92 11.82 15.11
N PHE A 130 3.63 11.51 15.22
CA PHE A 130 3.09 10.66 16.29
C PHE A 130 3.16 9.17 15.96
N GLY A 131 3.46 8.81 14.72
CA GLY A 131 3.56 7.44 14.26
C GLY A 131 2.24 6.83 13.81
N ILE A 132 1.34 7.62 13.31
CA ILE A 132 0.08 7.15 12.73
C ILE A 132 0.33 6.70 11.29
N VAL A 133 0.04 5.43 10.99
CA VAL A 133 0.12 4.88 9.64
C VAL A 133 -1.12 5.24 8.82
N SER A 134 -2.30 5.07 9.42
CA SER A 134 -3.56 5.29 8.71
C SER A 134 -4.71 5.58 9.67
N LEU A 135 -5.60 6.45 9.24
CA LEU A 135 -6.81 6.85 9.94
C LEU A 135 -8.03 6.63 9.05
N ALA A 136 -9.11 6.15 9.63
CA ALA A 136 -10.43 6.13 9.00
C ALA A 136 -11.32 7.20 9.65
N ILE A 137 -12.09 7.91 8.83
CA ILE A 137 -13.07 8.88 9.31
C ILE A 137 -14.34 8.14 9.73
N ILE A 138 -14.85 8.44 10.90
CA ILE A 138 -16.15 7.98 11.38
C ILE A 138 -17.07 9.17 11.63
N SER A 139 -18.36 9.03 11.35
CA SER A 139 -19.38 10.00 11.70
C SER A 139 -20.19 9.49 12.90
N TYR A 140 -20.66 10.40 13.75
CA TYR A 140 -21.54 10.06 14.85
C TYR A 140 -22.99 10.35 14.48
N THR A 141 -23.87 9.43 14.85
CA THR A 141 -25.32 9.61 14.72
C THR A 141 -25.97 9.70 16.11
N ASP A 142 -27.06 10.42 16.21
CA ASP A 142 -27.91 10.44 17.40
C ASP A 142 -28.73 9.14 17.55
N ASN A 143 -29.53 9.07 18.61
CA ASN A 143 -30.37 7.91 18.88
C ASN A 143 -31.48 7.67 17.82
N GLY A 144 -31.77 8.66 16.99
CA GLY A 144 -32.70 8.57 15.88
C GLY A 144 -32.03 8.19 14.56
N GLY A 145 -30.68 8.07 14.54
CA GLY A 145 -29.90 7.79 13.35
C GLY A 145 -29.54 9.04 12.50
N ALA A 146 -29.87 10.25 12.98
CA ALA A 146 -29.48 11.48 12.30
C ALA A 146 -28.02 11.83 12.59
N GLU A 147 -27.30 12.34 11.59
CA GLU A 147 -25.91 12.77 11.75
C GLU A 147 -25.82 13.94 12.76
N THR A 148 -24.92 13.82 13.72
CA THR A 148 -24.68 14.87 14.74
C THR A 148 -23.80 16.00 14.23
N GLY A 149 -23.18 15.84 13.07
CA GLY A 149 -22.14 16.74 12.56
C GLY A 149 -20.80 16.62 13.29
N GLN A 150 -20.68 15.67 14.20
CA GLN A 150 -19.44 15.31 14.87
C GLN A 150 -18.78 14.12 14.17
N TYR A 151 -17.45 14.11 14.17
CA TYR A 151 -16.64 13.09 13.55
C TYR A 151 -15.60 12.57 14.53
N GLY A 152 -15.01 11.44 14.19
CA GLY A 152 -13.84 10.89 14.85
C GLY A 152 -12.89 10.31 13.85
N PHE A 153 -11.64 10.09 14.27
CA PHE A 153 -10.67 9.33 13.54
C PHE A 153 -10.44 8.00 14.23
N ALA A 154 -10.77 6.91 13.54
CA ALA A 154 -10.40 5.57 13.99
C ALA A 154 -8.97 5.26 13.51
N VAL A 155 -8.10 4.96 14.46
CA VAL A 155 -6.72 4.54 14.17
C VAL A 155 -6.75 3.15 13.54
N MET A 156 -6.25 3.04 12.32
CA MET A 156 -6.17 1.77 11.60
C MET A 156 -4.87 1.04 11.89
N ALA A 157 -3.77 1.76 12.00
CA ALA A 157 -2.47 1.26 12.45
C ALA A 157 -1.56 2.39 12.90
N VAL A 158 -0.54 2.03 13.68
CA VAL A 158 0.55 2.89 14.12
C VAL A 158 1.88 2.19 13.90
N TYR A 159 2.94 2.97 13.69
CA TYR A 159 4.29 2.41 13.65
C TYR A 159 4.70 1.90 15.04
N PRO A 160 5.37 0.75 15.11
CA PRO A 160 5.96 0.26 16.36
C PRO A 160 6.86 1.32 17.01
N ASP A 161 6.93 1.32 18.33
CA ASP A 161 7.78 2.22 19.13
C ASP A 161 7.53 3.73 18.93
N SER A 162 6.46 4.09 18.25
CA SER A 162 6.03 5.48 18.07
C SER A 162 5.37 6.08 19.31
N PRO A 163 5.21 7.41 19.42
CA PRO A 163 4.48 8.06 20.51
C PRO A 163 3.06 7.50 20.71
N MET A 164 2.32 7.23 19.63
CA MET A 164 1.01 6.60 19.69
C MET A 164 1.07 5.18 20.26
N ALA A 165 2.02 4.36 19.76
CA ALA A 165 2.17 2.99 20.24
C ALA A 165 2.53 2.93 21.72
N ARG A 166 3.49 3.74 22.17
CA ARG A 166 3.89 3.82 23.59
C ARG A 166 2.78 4.32 24.51
N ALA A 167 1.88 5.15 23.99
CA ALA A 167 0.69 5.60 24.71
C ALA A 167 -0.45 4.57 24.75
N GLY A 168 -0.29 3.41 24.09
CA GLY A 168 -1.33 2.39 23.98
C GLY A 168 -2.45 2.76 23.01
N LEU A 169 -2.25 3.76 22.16
CA LEU A 169 -3.23 4.28 21.21
C LEU A 169 -3.04 3.60 19.84
N GLY A 170 -3.27 2.32 19.80
CA GLY A 170 -3.12 1.49 18.58
C GLY A 170 -4.42 1.37 17.79
N ARG A 171 -4.46 0.32 16.96
CA ARG A 171 -5.61 -0.02 16.11
C ARG A 171 -6.90 -0.10 16.93
N GLY A 172 -7.97 0.57 16.44
CA GLY A 172 -9.28 0.62 17.07
C GLY A 172 -9.47 1.80 18.03
N THR A 173 -8.40 2.54 18.37
CA THR A 173 -8.52 3.82 19.09
C THR A 173 -9.34 4.80 18.26
N ILE A 174 -10.31 5.45 18.86
CA ILE A 174 -11.13 6.49 18.23
C ILE A 174 -10.78 7.83 18.85
N ILE A 175 -10.19 8.73 18.06
CA ILE A 175 -9.87 10.10 18.45
C ILE A 175 -11.06 10.97 18.08
N ASN A 176 -11.67 11.65 19.04
CA ASN A 176 -12.85 12.51 18.83
C ASN A 176 -12.59 13.98 19.12
N GLN A 177 -11.52 14.31 19.86
CA GLN A 177 -11.06 15.69 20.04
C GLN A 177 -9.55 15.77 19.92
N VAL A 178 -9.08 16.91 19.46
CA VAL A 178 -7.66 17.27 19.45
C VAL A 178 -7.53 18.66 20.05
N ASP A 179 -6.69 18.80 21.09
CA ASP A 179 -6.49 20.01 21.89
C ASP A 179 -7.81 20.61 22.42
N GLY A 180 -8.68 19.74 22.92
CA GLY A 180 -9.98 20.10 23.49
C GLY A 180 -11.03 20.50 22.47
N GLN A 181 -10.74 20.41 21.17
CA GLN A 181 -11.68 20.74 20.10
C GLN A 181 -12.31 19.48 19.51
N TRP A 182 -13.63 19.44 19.42
CA TRP A 182 -14.35 18.40 18.72
C TRP A 182 -14.03 18.39 17.24
N ILE A 183 -13.93 17.19 16.67
CA ILE A 183 -13.76 17.01 15.24
C ILE A 183 -15.13 17.19 14.57
N THR A 184 -15.20 18.14 13.65
CA THR A 184 -16.41 18.52 12.90
C THR A 184 -16.09 18.63 11.42
N ALA A 185 -17.10 18.70 10.55
CA ALA A 185 -16.88 18.91 9.12
C ALA A 185 -16.04 20.16 8.82
N GLY A 186 -16.13 21.20 9.67
CA GLY A 186 -15.41 22.46 9.46
C GLY A 186 -13.91 22.38 9.77
N ASN A 187 -13.46 21.45 10.62
CA ASN A 187 -12.05 21.31 11.00
C ASN A 187 -11.43 19.96 10.65
N LEU A 188 -12.17 19.04 10.04
CA LEU A 188 -11.76 17.68 9.76
C LEU A 188 -10.37 17.59 9.08
N ASN A 189 -10.21 18.34 7.99
CA ASN A 189 -8.95 18.31 7.22
C ASN A 189 -7.78 18.91 8.01
N THR A 190 -8.02 19.98 8.76
CA THR A 190 -7.00 20.62 9.60
C THR A 190 -6.54 19.67 10.70
N VAL A 191 -7.46 18.99 11.37
CA VAL A 191 -7.16 18.01 12.40
C VAL A 191 -6.46 16.79 11.82
N TYR A 192 -6.92 16.29 10.67
CA TYR A 192 -6.29 15.18 9.95
C TYR A 192 -4.82 15.49 9.64
N SER A 193 -4.55 16.66 9.04
CA SER A 193 -3.19 17.08 8.73
C SER A 193 -2.33 17.26 9.98
N LYS A 194 -2.91 17.77 11.08
CA LYS A 194 -2.21 17.90 12.35
C LYS A 194 -1.83 16.55 12.97
N LEU A 195 -2.66 15.54 12.81
CA LEU A 195 -2.39 14.19 13.34
C LEU A 195 -1.31 13.48 12.53
N LEU A 196 -1.28 13.64 11.20
CA LEU A 196 -0.31 12.98 10.32
C LEU A 196 1.03 13.74 10.23
N ALA A 197 1.00 15.07 10.29
CA ALA A 197 2.19 15.91 10.23
C ALA A 197 2.17 16.93 11.40
N PRO A 198 2.34 16.47 12.64
CA PRO A 198 2.26 17.32 13.81
C PRO A 198 3.47 18.28 13.88
N ASN A 199 3.20 19.47 14.39
CA ASN A 199 4.24 20.43 14.73
C ASN A 199 4.31 20.56 16.27
N GLY A 200 4.97 19.61 16.92
CA GLY A 200 5.15 19.60 18.38
C GLY A 200 4.22 18.65 19.12
N ALA A 201 3.51 19.15 20.12
CA ALA A 201 2.63 18.34 20.96
C ALA A 201 1.14 18.51 20.61
N ALA A 202 0.34 17.49 20.92
CA ALA A 202 -1.11 17.57 20.88
C ALA A 202 -1.72 16.77 22.03
N THR A 203 -2.89 17.21 22.52
CA THR A 203 -3.71 16.45 23.46
C THR A 203 -4.83 15.78 22.69
N LEU A 204 -4.87 14.46 22.72
CA LEU A 204 -5.89 13.64 22.08
C LEU A 204 -6.91 13.20 23.11
N SER A 205 -8.20 13.46 22.86
CA SER A 205 -9.27 12.83 23.63
C SER A 205 -9.79 11.64 22.83
N VAL A 206 -9.77 10.47 23.45
CA VAL A 206 -10.16 9.21 22.82
C VAL A 206 -11.46 8.68 23.42
N ALA A 207 -12.29 8.08 22.58
CA ALA A 207 -13.51 7.42 22.99
C ALA A 207 -13.17 6.17 23.82
N ASP A 208 -14.01 5.88 24.81
CA ASP A 208 -13.93 4.60 25.51
C ASP A 208 -14.33 3.42 24.58
N ASN A 209 -13.98 2.21 24.99
CA ASN A 209 -14.30 0.98 24.24
C ASN A 209 -15.82 0.70 24.16
N GLN A 210 -16.65 1.51 24.81
CA GLN A 210 -18.11 1.44 24.78
C GLN A 210 -18.72 2.42 23.78
N GLY A 211 -17.90 3.15 23.03
CA GLY A 211 -18.33 4.16 22.07
C GLY A 211 -18.86 5.43 22.73
N GLY A 212 -18.44 5.71 23.95
CA GLY A 212 -18.69 6.97 24.65
C GLY A 212 -17.95 8.14 24.03
N PHE A 213 -18.45 9.35 24.25
CA PHE A 213 -17.75 10.57 23.86
C PHE A 213 -16.62 10.83 24.86
N GLY A 214 -15.40 10.60 24.42
CA GLY A 214 -14.11 10.92 24.91
C GLY A 214 -13.93 11.05 26.42
N VAL A 215 -13.24 10.10 26.96
CA VAL A 215 -13.15 10.00 28.42
C VAL A 215 -11.71 9.92 28.91
N SER A 216 -10.77 9.65 28.00
CA SER A 216 -9.35 9.71 28.36
C SER A 216 -8.60 10.68 27.47
N GLU A 217 -7.74 11.47 28.12
CA GLU A 217 -6.88 12.42 27.45
C GLU A 217 -5.44 11.91 27.45
N HIS A 218 -4.80 12.00 26.31
CA HIS A 218 -3.42 11.59 26.09
C HIS A 218 -2.66 12.76 25.48
N LYS A 219 -1.67 13.25 26.21
CA LYS A 219 -0.76 14.27 25.69
C LYS A 219 0.40 13.58 24.99
N LEU A 220 0.52 13.78 23.70
CA LEU A 220 1.59 13.25 22.86
C LEU A 220 2.53 14.38 22.43
N THR A 221 3.81 14.04 22.34
CA THR A 221 4.82 14.88 21.70
C THR A 221 5.31 14.16 20.45
N ALA A 222 5.36 14.84 19.33
CA ALA A 222 5.89 14.28 18.10
C ALA A 222 7.40 14.06 18.24
N GLU A 223 7.88 13.01 17.62
CA GLU A 223 9.29 12.61 17.63
C GLU A 223 9.73 12.22 16.22
N LEU A 224 11.04 12.15 16.00
CA LEU A 224 11.61 11.56 14.80
C LEU A 224 11.44 10.04 14.87
N ILE A 225 10.73 9.49 13.91
CA ILE A 225 10.47 8.05 13.78
C ILE A 225 10.84 7.58 12.38
N TYR A 226 11.26 6.34 12.28
CA TYR A 226 11.40 5.67 10.99
C TYR A 226 10.08 4.98 10.65
N GLU A 227 9.51 5.31 9.50
CA GLU A 227 8.23 4.79 9.02
C GLU A 227 8.41 3.38 8.41
N ASN A 228 8.94 2.44 9.22
CA ASN A 228 9.16 1.06 8.78
C ASN A 228 7.82 0.39 8.41
N PRO A 229 7.62 0.01 7.14
CA PRO A 229 6.36 -0.56 6.67
C PRO A 229 6.10 -2.01 7.16
N VAL A 230 7.10 -2.69 7.73
CA VAL A 230 6.92 -3.97 8.41
C VAL A 230 6.32 -3.70 9.78
N LEU A 231 4.99 -3.56 9.84
CA LEU A 231 4.29 -3.15 11.06
C LEU A 231 4.21 -4.24 12.11
N TYR A 232 4.14 -5.50 11.67
CA TYR A 232 4.04 -6.65 12.55
C TYR A 232 4.49 -7.92 11.84
N ARG A 233 5.17 -8.79 12.56
CA ARG A 233 5.49 -10.15 12.13
C ARG A 233 5.38 -11.11 13.31
N ASP A 234 4.89 -12.31 13.05
CA ASP A 234 4.79 -13.37 14.04
C ASP A 234 4.75 -14.74 13.37
N VAL A 235 4.99 -15.78 14.13
CA VAL A 235 4.83 -17.17 13.71
C VAL A 235 3.75 -17.81 14.56
N LEU A 236 2.62 -18.13 13.92
CA LEU A 236 1.47 -18.73 14.55
C LEU A 236 1.52 -20.26 14.37
N GLU A 237 1.16 -21.00 15.41
CA GLU A 237 1.04 -22.47 15.35
C GLU A 237 -0.45 -22.86 15.41
N TYR A 238 -0.89 -23.64 14.43
CA TYR A 238 -2.25 -24.16 14.39
C TYR A 238 -2.27 -25.59 13.86
N GLY A 239 -2.41 -26.57 14.73
CA GLY A 239 -2.29 -27.98 14.41
C GLY A 239 -0.89 -28.30 13.88
N GLU A 240 -0.80 -28.80 12.66
CA GLU A 240 0.48 -29.07 11.97
C GLU A 240 0.98 -27.88 11.15
N HIS A 241 0.22 -26.77 11.15
CA HIS A 241 0.57 -25.56 10.41
C HIS A 241 1.42 -24.62 11.25
N LYS A 242 2.52 -24.17 10.65
CA LYS A 242 3.38 -23.13 11.18
C LYS A 242 3.30 -21.95 10.24
N ILE A 243 2.56 -20.93 10.63
CA ILE A 243 2.07 -19.86 9.75
C ILE A 243 2.88 -18.59 10.04
N GLY A 244 3.63 -18.09 9.05
CA GLY A 244 4.18 -16.73 9.12
C GLY A 244 3.06 -15.71 8.93
N TYR A 245 2.96 -14.73 9.82
CA TYR A 245 2.03 -13.62 9.69
C TYR A 245 2.81 -12.32 9.54
N LEU A 246 2.63 -11.63 8.41
CA LEU A 246 3.31 -10.38 8.08
C LEU A 246 2.30 -9.29 7.74
N VAL A 247 2.35 -8.17 8.47
CA VAL A 247 1.60 -6.95 8.14
C VAL A 247 2.56 -5.95 7.49
N TYR A 248 2.33 -5.64 6.21
CA TYR A 248 3.21 -4.81 5.39
C TYR A 248 2.44 -3.64 4.77
N ALA A 249 2.76 -2.41 5.21
CA ALA A 249 1.95 -1.22 4.96
C ALA A 249 2.32 -0.42 3.70
N SER A 250 3.53 -0.57 3.19
CA SER A 250 3.98 0.15 1.99
C SER A 250 5.12 -0.59 1.32
N PHE A 251 5.19 -0.53 -0.01
CA PHE A 251 6.35 -0.99 -0.78
C PHE A 251 7.40 0.13 -0.82
N ASP A 252 8.16 0.25 0.27
CA ASP A 252 9.18 1.28 0.44
C ASP A 252 10.58 0.67 0.34
N ALA A 253 11.30 1.03 -0.73
CA ALA A 253 12.62 0.47 -1.02
C ALA A 253 13.68 0.78 0.06
N ALA A 254 13.49 1.85 0.83
CA ALA A 254 14.37 2.15 1.96
C ALA A 254 14.33 1.08 3.06
N PHE A 255 13.24 0.31 3.12
CA PHE A 255 13.01 -0.75 4.13
C PHE A 255 12.95 -2.16 3.54
N ASP A 256 13.45 -2.34 2.31
CA ASP A 256 13.50 -3.66 1.69
C ASP A 256 14.36 -4.64 2.52
N GLY A 257 15.38 -4.15 3.21
CA GLY A 257 16.19 -4.94 4.15
C GLY A 257 15.36 -5.55 5.28
N GLU A 258 14.51 -4.76 5.94
CA GLU A 258 13.64 -5.22 7.02
C GLU A 258 12.59 -6.21 6.54
N LEU A 259 12.11 -6.03 5.31
CA LEU A 259 11.22 -7.02 4.69
C LEU A 259 11.93 -8.35 4.46
N LEU A 260 13.16 -8.33 3.92
CA LEU A 260 13.97 -9.52 3.72
C LEU A 260 14.30 -10.21 5.04
N ASP A 261 14.65 -9.46 6.09
CA ASP A 261 14.90 -9.99 7.43
C ASP A 261 13.66 -10.68 8.01
N ALA A 262 12.47 -10.12 7.77
CA ALA A 262 11.22 -10.72 8.19
C ALA A 262 10.98 -12.07 7.48
N LEU A 263 11.17 -12.11 6.17
CA LEU A 263 11.01 -13.32 5.36
C LEU A 263 12.06 -14.38 5.68
N GLN A 264 13.31 -13.97 5.93
CA GLN A 264 14.38 -14.87 6.35
C GLN A 264 14.06 -15.48 7.72
N ALA A 265 13.56 -14.68 8.67
CA ALA A 265 13.15 -15.19 9.98
C ALA A 265 12.02 -16.23 9.87
N PHE A 266 11.08 -16.06 8.96
CA PHE A 266 10.05 -17.06 8.68
C PHE A 266 10.63 -18.36 8.09
N LYS A 267 11.56 -18.24 7.16
CA LYS A 267 12.28 -19.38 6.60
C LYS A 267 13.05 -20.14 7.67
N ASP A 268 13.78 -19.43 8.55
CA ASP A 268 14.55 -20.03 9.63
C ASP A 268 13.64 -20.69 10.68
N ALA A 269 12.45 -20.12 10.90
CA ALA A 269 11.42 -20.72 11.72
C ALA A 269 10.77 -21.95 11.09
N GLY A 270 10.97 -22.20 9.80
CA GLY A 270 10.41 -23.34 9.07
C GLY A 270 8.89 -23.26 8.93
N ILE A 271 8.38 -22.08 8.56
CA ILE A 271 6.94 -21.94 8.26
C ILE A 271 6.57 -22.80 7.05
N ASN A 272 5.34 -23.27 7.02
CA ASN A 272 4.75 -23.98 5.86
C ASN A 272 3.59 -23.23 5.22
N ASP A 273 3.13 -22.15 5.85
CA ASP A 273 2.09 -21.26 5.34
C ASP A 273 2.48 -19.80 5.61
N LEU A 274 1.95 -18.86 4.80
CA LEU A 274 2.15 -17.43 4.96
C LEU A 274 0.82 -16.68 4.88
N ILE A 275 0.56 -15.84 5.87
CA ILE A 275 -0.48 -14.81 5.81
C ILE A 275 0.21 -13.47 5.58
N LEU A 276 0.04 -12.92 4.37
CA LEU A 276 0.52 -11.60 3.99
C LEU A 276 -0.64 -10.61 4.08
N ASP A 277 -0.60 -9.73 5.08
CA ASP A 277 -1.64 -8.72 5.31
C ASP A 277 -1.25 -7.39 4.65
N LEU A 278 -1.86 -7.11 3.51
CA LEU A 278 -1.70 -5.89 2.74
C LEU A 278 -2.92 -4.94 2.84
N ARG A 279 -3.83 -5.17 3.79
CA ARG A 279 -5.06 -4.35 3.93
C ARG A 279 -4.79 -2.87 4.13
N LEU A 280 -3.65 -2.52 4.71
CA LEU A 280 -3.20 -1.14 4.93
C LEU A 280 -2.14 -0.69 3.93
N ASN A 281 -1.77 -1.54 2.96
CA ASN A 281 -0.75 -1.21 1.97
C ASN A 281 -1.31 -0.24 0.92
N GLY A 282 -0.74 0.96 0.89
CA GLY A 282 -1.11 2.02 -0.05
C GLY A 282 -0.42 1.93 -1.41
N GLY A 283 0.46 0.93 -1.62
CA GLY A 283 1.30 0.82 -2.81
C GLY A 283 2.76 1.19 -2.53
N GLY A 284 3.47 1.69 -3.54
CA GLY A 284 4.87 2.12 -3.43
C GLY A 284 5.72 1.66 -4.61
N TYR A 285 6.98 1.32 -4.36
CA TYR A 285 7.92 0.93 -5.41
C TYR A 285 7.63 -0.46 -5.98
N VAL A 286 7.53 -0.54 -7.30
CA VAL A 286 7.32 -1.81 -8.03
C VAL A 286 8.47 -2.80 -7.75
N MET A 287 9.69 -2.31 -7.58
CA MET A 287 10.84 -3.17 -7.27
C MET A 287 10.66 -3.92 -5.93
N SER A 288 10.19 -3.24 -4.89
CA SER A 288 9.93 -3.84 -3.57
C SER A 288 8.79 -4.87 -3.64
N SER A 289 7.71 -4.57 -4.38
CA SER A 289 6.62 -5.53 -4.57
C SER A 289 7.06 -6.77 -5.35
N ARG A 290 7.93 -6.61 -6.35
CA ARG A 290 8.52 -7.74 -7.11
C ARG A 290 9.47 -8.56 -6.25
N MET A 291 10.28 -7.91 -5.43
CA MET A 291 11.15 -8.59 -4.47
C MET A 291 10.33 -9.48 -3.52
N LEU A 292 9.29 -8.91 -2.89
CA LEU A 292 8.38 -9.70 -2.04
C LEU A 292 7.79 -10.89 -2.80
N ALA A 293 7.25 -10.68 -4.00
CA ALA A 293 6.66 -11.74 -4.81
C ALA A 293 7.68 -12.81 -5.25
N SER A 294 8.96 -12.48 -5.25
CA SER A 294 10.03 -13.44 -5.60
C SER A 294 10.49 -14.28 -4.40
N CYS A 295 10.10 -13.89 -3.18
CA CYS A 295 10.48 -14.56 -1.94
C CYS A 295 9.40 -15.50 -1.40
N ILE A 296 8.20 -15.44 -1.95
CA ILE A 296 7.04 -16.27 -1.57
C ILE A 296 6.60 -17.16 -2.73
#